data_13666402463e89eb831e4dfcb5bf9d2d
#
_entry.id   13666402463e89eb831e4dfcb5bf9d2d
#
_cell.length_a   1.000
_cell.length_b   1.000
_cell.length_c   1.000
_cell.angle_alpha   90.00
_cell.angle_beta   90.00
_cell.angle_gamma   90.00
#
_symmetry.space_group_name_H-M   'P 1'
#
loop_
_entity.id
_entity.type
_entity.pdbx_description
1 polymer ?
#
loop_
_entity_poly.entity_id
_entity_poly.type
_entity_poly.pdbx_seq_one_letter_code
_entity_poly.pdbx_strand_id
1 'polypeptide(L)'
;MELSKASALHTPLVPGEVRCVWDAKALLGEGTLWSVREQALYWVDILGHQLHRYHPTSETRKSWHFMEEISALAERRDTPGLLLTLRHDFAYFDPQTEQIQRLCRAEPDKPGNRFNDGKCDSSGRFWATTIDFECRQATGGIYRFHSDGNCVAMHPGYVVNNGPTWSLDGTTMYLNDTVAGRVQAFDFDPSAGTIERERTWLQLAPEDGLPDGMTTDALGRMWIAHWGGSCVTCHDPDTAEELARIELPTRHITNCVFGGTDMQTLFITSARTGLSPENLAQEPLAGGLFSVDTNCQGLPSALFG
;
A
#
# COMPACT_ATOMS: atom_id res chain seq x y z
N MET A 1 19.66 6.04 25.55
CA MET A 1 19.22 6.02 24.15
C MET A 1 17.68 5.80 24.02
N GLU A 2 17.05 5.02 24.94
CA GLU A 2 15.59 4.80 24.93
C GLU A 2 14.73 6.04 25.25
N LEU A 3 15.15 6.90 26.18
CA LEU A 3 14.44 8.15 26.51
C LEU A 3 14.37 9.15 25.35
N SER A 4 15.28 9.10 24.38
CA SER A 4 15.27 9.96 23.18
C SER A 4 14.30 9.49 22.10
N LYS A 5 14.07 8.19 21.97
CA LYS A 5 13.08 7.60 21.03
C LYS A 5 11.65 7.88 21.46
N ALA A 6 11.33 7.65 22.73
CA ALA A 6 10.01 7.93 23.28
C ALA A 6 9.61 9.42 23.13
N SER A 7 10.57 10.35 23.36
CA SER A 7 10.34 11.78 23.17
C SER A 7 10.12 12.16 21.69
N ALA A 8 10.77 11.46 20.74
CA ALA A 8 10.63 11.74 19.31
C ALA A 8 9.31 11.18 18.73
N LEU A 9 8.82 10.03 19.23
CA LEU A 9 7.53 9.47 18.83
C LEU A 9 6.37 10.42 19.11
N HIS A 10 6.42 11.15 20.23
CA HIS A 10 5.38 12.09 20.66
C HIS A 10 5.62 13.55 20.21
N THR A 11 6.59 13.79 19.29
CA THR A 11 6.69 15.11 18.67
C THR A 11 5.39 15.38 17.91
N PRO A 12 4.72 16.53 18.13
CA PRO A 12 3.47 16.83 17.47
C PRO A 12 3.62 16.72 15.95
N LEU A 13 2.76 15.93 15.34
CA LEU A 13 2.69 15.81 13.89
C LEU A 13 1.94 17.02 13.35
N VAL A 14 2.57 17.77 12.46
CA VAL A 14 1.97 18.95 11.84
C VAL A 14 1.91 18.69 10.34
N PRO A 15 0.81 18.10 9.86
CA PRO A 15 0.61 17.92 8.43
C PRO A 15 0.41 19.29 7.77
N GLY A 16 1.01 19.48 6.60
CA GLY A 16 0.76 20.62 5.75
C GLY A 16 -0.62 20.56 5.09
N GLU A 17 -0.84 21.42 4.10
CA GLU A 17 -2.06 21.44 3.32
C GLU A 17 -2.18 20.19 2.41
N VAL A 18 -3.35 19.58 2.39
CA VAL A 18 -3.67 18.49 1.46
C VAL A 18 -3.87 19.07 0.05
N ARG A 19 -3.10 18.56 -0.92
CA ARG A 19 -3.18 18.99 -2.32
C ARG A 19 -3.51 17.82 -3.23
N CYS A 20 -4.50 17.97 -4.11
CA CYS A 20 -4.72 17.03 -5.19
C CYS A 20 -3.70 17.31 -6.31
N VAL A 21 -2.67 16.47 -6.41
CA VAL A 21 -1.58 16.64 -7.40
C VAL A 21 -1.90 15.99 -8.74
N TRP A 22 -2.87 15.08 -8.77
CA TRP A 22 -3.37 14.48 -10.00
C TRP A 22 -4.83 14.06 -9.83
N ASP A 23 -5.73 14.80 -10.45
CA ASP A 23 -7.15 14.43 -10.52
C ASP A 23 -7.35 13.34 -11.59
N ALA A 24 -6.89 12.11 -11.27
CA ALA A 24 -6.84 11.00 -12.20
C ALA A 24 -8.20 10.33 -12.43
N LYS A 25 -9.16 10.57 -11.54
CA LYS A 25 -10.47 9.89 -11.54
C LYS A 25 -10.37 8.37 -11.50
N ALA A 26 -9.35 7.84 -10.81
CA ALA A 26 -9.11 6.41 -10.70
C ALA A 26 -10.33 5.68 -10.14
N LEU A 27 -10.68 4.56 -10.74
CA LEU A 27 -11.75 3.71 -10.22
C LEU A 27 -11.35 3.13 -8.88
N LEU A 28 -10.11 2.61 -8.78
CA LEU A 28 -9.53 2.09 -7.55
C LEU A 28 -8.03 2.41 -7.54
N GLY A 29 -7.69 3.65 -7.16
CA GLY A 29 -6.31 4.09 -7.04
C GLY A 29 -5.66 3.39 -5.84
N GLU A 30 -4.48 2.74 -6.03
CA GLU A 30 -3.86 1.84 -5.08
C GLU A 30 -2.35 1.68 -5.31
N GLY A 31 -1.73 0.75 -4.56
CA GLY A 31 -0.41 0.21 -4.84
C GLY A 31 0.69 1.26 -4.95
N THR A 32 0.79 2.16 -3.98
CA THR A 32 1.76 3.27 -4.01
C THR A 32 3.20 2.79 -3.81
N LEU A 33 4.13 3.30 -4.63
CA LEU A 33 5.57 3.05 -4.55
C LEU A 33 6.35 4.32 -4.86
N TRP A 34 7.17 4.81 -3.94
CA TRP A 34 8.13 5.86 -4.23
C TRP A 34 9.45 5.28 -4.75
N SER A 35 9.82 5.65 -5.97
CA SER A 35 11.12 5.34 -6.55
C SER A 35 12.14 6.41 -6.17
N VAL A 36 13.07 6.05 -5.29
CA VAL A 36 14.21 6.92 -4.94
C VAL A 36 15.13 7.10 -6.15
N ARG A 37 15.25 6.07 -7.01
CA ARG A 37 16.07 6.09 -8.23
C ARG A 37 15.56 7.09 -9.24
N GLU A 38 14.25 7.13 -9.45
CA GLU A 38 13.61 8.00 -10.46
C GLU A 38 13.07 9.31 -9.86
N GLN A 39 13.07 9.47 -8.53
CA GLN A 39 12.42 10.57 -7.83
C GLN A 39 10.95 10.75 -8.27
N ALA A 40 10.26 9.65 -8.39
CA ALA A 40 8.89 9.59 -8.91
C ALA A 40 8.03 8.62 -8.10
N LEU A 41 6.75 8.91 -8.03
CA LEU A 41 5.74 8.01 -7.48
C LEU A 41 5.19 7.12 -8.60
N TYR A 42 5.15 5.82 -8.34
CA TYR A 42 4.33 4.87 -9.07
C TYR A 42 3.10 4.50 -8.24
N TRP A 43 1.97 4.31 -8.91
CA TRP A 43 0.72 3.84 -8.31
C TRP A 43 -0.18 3.22 -9.38
N VAL A 44 -1.21 2.50 -8.98
CA VAL A 44 -2.10 1.79 -9.91
C VAL A 44 -3.55 2.29 -9.82
N ASP A 45 -4.30 2.16 -10.90
CA ASP A 45 -5.75 2.08 -10.88
C ASP A 45 -6.12 0.62 -11.17
N ILE A 46 -6.43 -0.15 -10.11
CA ILE A 46 -6.67 -1.60 -10.22
C ILE A 46 -7.79 -1.87 -11.22
N LEU A 47 -8.96 -1.25 -11.00
CA LEU A 47 -10.16 -1.47 -11.83
C LEU A 47 -10.12 -0.70 -13.15
N GLY A 48 -9.30 0.33 -13.25
CA GLY A 48 -9.01 1.05 -14.49
C GLY A 48 -7.92 0.39 -15.32
N HIS A 49 -7.30 -0.68 -14.82
CA HIS A 49 -6.21 -1.42 -15.46
C HIS A 49 -5.05 -0.51 -15.89
N GLN A 50 -4.64 0.40 -15.00
CA GLN A 50 -3.59 1.37 -15.31
C GLN A 50 -2.49 1.37 -14.26
N LEU A 51 -1.24 1.45 -14.75
CA LEU A 51 -0.09 1.86 -13.97
C LEU A 51 0.16 3.33 -14.24
N HIS A 52 0.41 4.10 -13.21
CA HIS A 52 0.69 5.52 -13.26
C HIS A 52 2.07 5.84 -12.73
N ARG A 53 2.71 6.87 -13.28
CA ARG A 53 3.92 7.49 -12.75
C ARG A 53 3.72 9.00 -12.65
N TYR A 54 4.02 9.56 -11.50
CA TYR A 54 4.00 10.99 -11.22
C TYR A 54 5.38 11.45 -10.74
N HIS A 55 5.92 12.47 -11.39
CA HIS A 55 7.18 13.10 -11.00
C HIS A 55 6.90 14.48 -10.39
N PRO A 56 7.03 14.66 -9.06
CA PRO A 56 6.56 15.88 -8.38
C PRO A 56 7.23 17.17 -8.84
N THR A 57 8.56 17.13 -9.07
CA THR A 57 9.32 18.34 -9.45
C THR A 57 8.95 18.89 -10.82
N SER A 58 8.65 18.02 -11.78
CA SER A 58 8.28 18.43 -13.15
C SER A 58 6.78 18.36 -13.40
N GLU A 59 6.02 17.86 -12.43
CA GLU A 59 4.58 17.56 -12.52
C GLU A 59 4.20 16.68 -13.71
N THR A 60 5.17 15.94 -14.24
CA THR A 60 4.93 15.04 -15.38
C THR A 60 4.20 13.79 -14.92
N ARG A 61 3.24 13.37 -15.74
CA ARG A 61 2.35 12.23 -15.53
C ARG A 61 2.46 11.30 -16.72
N LYS A 62 2.61 10.00 -16.44
CA LYS A 62 2.58 8.96 -17.47
C LYS A 62 1.68 7.82 -16.99
N SER A 63 0.93 7.23 -17.92
CA SER A 63 0.09 6.07 -17.68
C SER A 63 0.36 4.98 -18.71
N TRP A 64 0.30 3.73 -18.26
CA TRP A 64 0.34 2.53 -19.09
C TRP A 64 -0.94 1.74 -18.88
N HIS A 65 -1.52 1.19 -19.95
CA HIS A 65 -2.75 0.42 -19.91
C HIS A 65 -2.46 -1.07 -20.01
N PHE A 66 -3.17 -1.83 -19.20
CA PHE A 66 -3.08 -3.29 -19.17
C PHE A 66 -4.39 -3.92 -19.59
N MET A 67 -4.36 -5.20 -19.96
CA MET A 67 -5.56 -5.94 -20.37
C MET A 67 -6.31 -6.55 -19.18
N GLU A 68 -5.78 -6.40 -17.98
CA GLU A 68 -6.29 -6.97 -16.72
C GLU A 68 -5.87 -6.10 -15.54
N GLU A 69 -6.39 -6.41 -14.36
CA GLU A 69 -6.07 -5.72 -13.12
C GLU A 69 -4.58 -5.83 -12.79
N ILE A 70 -4.00 -4.72 -12.37
CA ILE A 70 -2.69 -4.62 -11.72
C ILE A 70 -2.91 -4.02 -10.34
N SER A 71 -2.32 -4.58 -9.29
CA SER A 71 -2.71 -4.20 -7.94
C SER A 71 -1.57 -3.78 -7.03
N ALA A 72 -0.37 -4.34 -7.21
CA ALA A 72 0.80 -3.96 -6.41
C ALA A 72 2.07 -4.03 -7.24
N LEU A 73 3.11 -3.35 -6.77
CA LEU A 73 4.37 -3.23 -7.51
C LEU A 73 5.57 -3.03 -6.60
N ALA A 74 6.75 -3.38 -7.13
CA ALA A 74 8.04 -3.07 -6.52
C ALA A 74 9.08 -2.75 -7.59
N GLU A 75 10.05 -1.88 -7.27
CA GLU A 75 11.24 -1.74 -8.11
C GLU A 75 12.14 -2.97 -7.99
N ARG A 76 12.75 -3.36 -9.10
CA ARG A 76 13.76 -4.41 -9.12
C ARG A 76 15.12 -3.85 -8.69
N ARG A 77 15.87 -4.62 -7.87
CA ARG A 77 17.15 -4.20 -7.29
C ARG A 77 18.24 -4.01 -8.35
N ASP A 78 18.52 -5.07 -9.09
CA ASP A 78 19.72 -5.16 -9.94
C ASP A 78 19.45 -4.87 -11.42
N THR A 79 18.20 -4.78 -11.81
CA THR A 79 17.78 -4.54 -13.19
C THR A 79 16.69 -3.49 -13.27
N PRO A 80 16.68 -2.66 -14.34
CA PRO A 80 15.57 -1.72 -14.55
C PRO A 80 14.21 -2.44 -14.63
N GLY A 81 13.15 -1.69 -14.34
CA GLY A 81 11.78 -2.16 -14.43
C GLY A 81 11.17 -2.54 -13.09
N LEU A 82 9.95 -3.02 -13.15
CA LEU A 82 9.09 -3.28 -12.00
C LEU A 82 8.74 -4.77 -11.93
N LEU A 83 8.56 -5.28 -10.71
CA LEU A 83 7.72 -6.42 -10.44
C LEU A 83 6.30 -5.90 -10.28
N LEU A 84 5.32 -6.55 -10.90
CA LEU A 84 3.89 -6.27 -10.77
C LEU A 84 3.14 -7.50 -10.32
N THR A 85 2.02 -7.31 -9.63
CA THR A 85 0.97 -8.32 -9.54
C THR A 85 -0.11 -7.98 -10.57
N LEU A 86 -0.32 -8.86 -11.53
CA LEU A 86 -1.45 -8.88 -12.43
C LEU A 86 -2.60 -9.63 -11.75
N ARG A 87 -3.77 -9.75 -12.40
CA ARG A 87 -4.94 -10.39 -11.77
C ARG A 87 -4.60 -11.68 -10.98
N HIS A 88 -3.80 -12.56 -11.59
CA HIS A 88 -3.42 -13.85 -11.00
C HIS A 88 -1.93 -14.14 -10.96
N ASP A 89 -1.13 -13.33 -11.68
CA ASP A 89 0.26 -13.65 -11.94
C ASP A 89 1.20 -12.57 -11.39
N PHE A 90 2.36 -12.99 -10.91
CA PHE A 90 3.50 -12.08 -10.81
C PHE A 90 4.10 -11.87 -12.20
N ALA A 91 4.54 -10.67 -12.49
CA ALA A 91 5.14 -10.34 -13.79
C ALA A 91 6.22 -9.25 -13.65
N TYR A 92 7.24 -9.34 -14.50
CA TYR A 92 8.12 -8.20 -14.73
C TYR A 92 7.53 -7.29 -15.80
N PHE A 93 7.69 -6.00 -15.60
CA PHE A 93 7.29 -4.95 -16.54
C PHE A 93 8.43 -3.97 -16.76
N ASP A 94 8.72 -3.69 -18.03
CA ASP A 94 9.66 -2.64 -18.41
C ASP A 94 8.89 -1.39 -18.87
N PRO A 95 8.91 -0.28 -18.11
CA PRO A 95 8.20 0.95 -18.45
C PRO A 95 8.70 1.66 -19.71
N GLN A 96 9.87 1.31 -20.24
CA GLN A 96 10.44 1.90 -21.45
C GLN A 96 9.98 1.16 -22.71
N THR A 97 10.03 -0.17 -22.68
CA THR A 97 9.66 -1.03 -23.83
C THR A 97 8.22 -1.53 -23.77
N GLU A 98 7.55 -1.34 -22.61
CA GLU A 98 6.20 -1.82 -22.27
C GLU A 98 6.07 -3.35 -22.35
N GLN A 99 7.19 -4.05 -22.29
CA GLN A 99 7.20 -5.50 -22.28
C GLN A 99 6.78 -6.05 -20.92
N ILE A 100 5.94 -7.09 -20.95
CA ILE A 100 5.47 -7.84 -19.78
C ILE A 100 6.01 -9.26 -19.88
N GLN A 101 6.67 -9.73 -18.83
CA GLN A 101 7.10 -11.12 -18.69
C GLN A 101 6.38 -11.75 -17.48
N ARG A 102 5.42 -12.64 -17.72
CA ARG A 102 4.75 -13.39 -16.66
C ARG A 102 5.71 -14.40 -16.03
N LEU A 103 5.63 -14.56 -14.72
CA LEU A 103 6.56 -15.37 -13.92
C LEU A 103 5.85 -16.57 -13.27
N CYS A 104 4.89 -16.30 -12.40
CA CYS A 104 4.25 -17.32 -11.57
C CYS A 104 2.78 -16.97 -11.31
N ARG A 105 1.90 -17.95 -11.37
CA ARG A 105 0.50 -17.85 -10.94
C ARG A 105 0.38 -18.33 -9.50
N ALA A 106 -0.11 -17.48 -8.58
CA ALA A 106 -0.18 -17.81 -7.17
C ALA A 106 -1.35 -18.76 -6.83
N GLU A 107 -2.52 -18.55 -7.44
CA GLU A 107 -3.76 -19.27 -7.10
C GLU A 107 -4.43 -19.89 -8.36
N PRO A 108 -3.84 -20.92 -8.96
CA PRO A 108 -4.41 -21.54 -10.16
C PRO A 108 -5.81 -22.14 -9.93
N ASP A 109 -6.10 -22.54 -8.69
CA ASP A 109 -7.36 -23.20 -8.30
C ASP A 109 -8.44 -22.20 -7.84
N LYS A 110 -8.15 -20.91 -7.81
CA LYS A 110 -9.08 -19.86 -7.35
C LYS A 110 -9.31 -18.79 -8.42
N PRO A 111 -9.99 -19.09 -9.53
CA PRO A 111 -10.17 -18.16 -10.65
C PRO A 111 -11.02 -16.93 -10.29
N GLY A 112 -11.79 -16.99 -9.19
CA GLY A 112 -12.56 -15.87 -8.65
C GLY A 112 -11.76 -14.87 -7.82
N ASN A 113 -10.50 -15.17 -7.51
CA ASN A 113 -9.63 -14.27 -6.77
C ASN A 113 -8.86 -13.33 -7.71
N ARG A 114 -8.31 -12.27 -7.12
CA ARG A 114 -7.28 -11.42 -7.72
C ARG A 114 -6.26 -11.03 -6.65
N PHE A 115 -5.08 -10.62 -7.08
CA PHE A 115 -4.18 -9.89 -6.19
C PHE A 115 -4.80 -8.56 -5.76
N ASN A 116 -4.41 -8.09 -4.58
CA ASN A 116 -4.91 -6.85 -4.01
C ASN A 116 -3.79 -5.88 -3.66
N ASP A 117 -3.07 -6.07 -2.57
CA ASP A 117 -1.97 -5.21 -2.18
C ASP A 117 -0.68 -6.02 -2.03
N GLY A 118 0.47 -5.35 -1.92
CA GLY A 118 1.74 -6.02 -1.72
C GLY A 118 2.93 -5.08 -1.64
N LYS A 119 3.98 -5.56 -0.96
CA LYS A 119 5.20 -4.78 -0.69
C LYS A 119 6.40 -5.71 -0.50
N CYS A 120 7.62 -5.22 -0.78
CA CYS A 120 8.83 -5.95 -0.45
C CYS A 120 9.18 -5.84 1.03
N ASP A 121 9.67 -6.94 1.60
CA ASP A 121 10.38 -6.91 2.87
C ASP A 121 11.84 -6.43 2.69
N SER A 122 12.54 -6.22 3.79
CA SER A 122 13.94 -5.75 3.79
C SER A 122 14.92 -6.71 3.11
N SER A 123 14.55 -7.98 2.96
CA SER A 123 15.34 -9.01 2.28
C SER A 123 15.04 -9.12 0.77
N GLY A 124 14.14 -8.27 0.24
CA GLY A 124 13.80 -8.23 -1.18
C GLY A 124 12.78 -9.27 -1.63
N ARG A 125 12.10 -9.96 -0.70
CA ARG A 125 10.99 -10.85 -1.03
C ARG A 125 9.71 -10.04 -1.14
N PHE A 126 8.91 -10.30 -2.18
CA PHE A 126 7.64 -9.60 -2.35
C PHE A 126 6.51 -10.35 -1.64
N TRP A 127 5.83 -9.65 -0.76
CA TRP A 127 4.65 -10.14 -0.06
C TRP A 127 3.42 -9.53 -0.71
N ALA A 128 2.54 -10.38 -1.22
CA ALA A 128 1.32 -9.98 -1.90
C ALA A 128 0.10 -10.61 -1.25
N THR A 129 -1.00 -9.90 -1.28
CA THR A 129 -2.29 -10.36 -0.79
C THR A 129 -3.21 -10.70 -1.96
N THR A 130 -4.10 -11.66 -1.76
CA THR A 130 -5.18 -11.97 -2.68
C THR A 130 -6.53 -11.83 -1.98
N ILE A 131 -7.57 -11.53 -2.76
CA ILE A 131 -8.95 -11.41 -2.29
C ILE A 131 -9.90 -12.10 -3.24
N ASP A 132 -11.10 -12.45 -2.76
CA ASP A 132 -12.24 -12.71 -3.63
C ASP A 132 -12.59 -11.44 -4.42
N PHE A 133 -12.69 -11.54 -5.75
CA PHE A 133 -12.97 -10.39 -6.61
C PHE A 133 -14.25 -9.65 -6.22
N GLU A 134 -15.26 -10.38 -5.77
CA GLU A 134 -16.54 -9.83 -5.30
C GLU A 134 -16.51 -9.38 -3.84
N CYS A 135 -15.40 -9.55 -3.14
CA CYS A 135 -15.21 -9.19 -1.71
C CYS A 135 -16.28 -9.82 -0.79
N ARG A 136 -16.66 -11.07 -1.03
CA ARG A 136 -17.73 -11.77 -0.27
C ARG A 136 -17.27 -12.99 0.49
N GLN A 137 -16.24 -13.68 -0.04
CA GLN A 137 -15.78 -14.95 0.50
C GLN A 137 -14.35 -14.84 1.06
N ALA A 138 -14.09 -15.51 2.16
CA ALA A 138 -12.77 -15.55 2.79
C ALA A 138 -11.84 -16.54 2.04
N THR A 139 -11.68 -16.34 0.73
CA THR A 139 -10.82 -17.18 -0.14
C THR A 139 -9.44 -16.58 -0.35
N GLY A 140 -9.24 -15.32 0.00
CA GLY A 140 -7.96 -14.62 -0.11
C GLY A 140 -6.90 -15.12 0.86
N GLY A 141 -5.67 -14.73 0.62
CA GLY A 141 -4.53 -15.12 1.42
C GLY A 141 -3.31 -14.24 1.22
N ILE A 142 -2.24 -14.58 1.92
CA ILE A 142 -0.93 -13.93 1.85
C ILE A 142 0.03 -14.85 1.11
N TYR A 143 0.76 -14.30 0.14
CA TYR A 143 1.76 -15.00 -0.66
C TYR A 143 3.11 -14.30 -0.56
N ARG A 144 4.18 -15.08 -0.50
CA ARG A 144 5.55 -14.60 -0.55
C ARG A 144 6.20 -15.07 -1.85
N PHE A 145 6.69 -14.12 -2.64
CA PHE A 145 7.32 -14.37 -3.92
C PHE A 145 8.82 -13.99 -3.88
N HIS A 146 9.66 -14.87 -4.39
CA HIS A 146 11.12 -14.75 -4.42
C HIS A 146 11.64 -14.48 -5.82
N SER A 147 12.83 -13.90 -5.91
CA SER A 147 13.50 -13.62 -7.19
C SER A 147 13.92 -14.87 -7.96
N ASP A 148 14.00 -16.03 -7.31
CA ASP A 148 14.21 -17.34 -7.95
C ASP A 148 12.93 -17.92 -8.60
N GLY A 149 11.80 -17.19 -8.51
CA GLY A 149 10.50 -17.61 -9.05
C GLY A 149 9.64 -18.42 -8.08
N ASN A 150 10.12 -18.69 -6.86
CA ASN A 150 9.36 -19.45 -5.88
C ASN A 150 8.24 -18.60 -5.26
N CYS A 151 7.00 -19.09 -5.35
CA CYS A 151 5.80 -18.48 -4.78
C CYS A 151 5.24 -19.39 -3.68
N VAL A 152 5.14 -18.89 -2.46
CA VAL A 152 4.72 -19.66 -1.28
C VAL A 152 3.49 -19.04 -0.67
N ALA A 153 2.42 -19.84 -0.47
CA ALA A 153 1.26 -19.45 0.33
C ALA A 153 1.65 -19.43 1.81
N MET A 154 1.44 -18.29 2.46
CA MET A 154 1.86 -18.05 3.84
C MET A 154 0.70 -18.13 4.83
N HIS A 155 -0.44 -17.50 4.50
CA HIS A 155 -1.61 -17.47 5.39
C HIS A 155 -2.90 -17.30 4.58
N PRO A 156 -3.93 -18.13 4.78
CA PRO A 156 -5.23 -18.04 4.08
C PRO A 156 -6.30 -17.34 4.94
N GLY A 157 -7.47 -17.10 4.36
CA GLY A 157 -8.72 -16.90 5.11
C GLY A 157 -9.20 -15.47 5.22
N TYR A 158 -8.77 -14.58 4.31
CA TYR A 158 -9.25 -13.19 4.27
C TYR A 158 -10.34 -12.97 3.23
N VAL A 159 -11.29 -12.09 3.54
CA VAL A 159 -12.25 -11.57 2.56
C VAL A 159 -11.58 -10.46 1.76
N VAL A 160 -11.07 -9.43 2.45
CA VAL A 160 -10.22 -8.37 1.90
C VAL A 160 -9.08 -8.14 2.88
N ASN A 161 -7.87 -8.13 2.36
CA ASN A 161 -6.65 -7.85 3.11
C ASN A 161 -5.77 -6.85 2.35
N ASN A 162 -5.11 -5.98 3.11
CA ASN A 162 -4.27 -4.89 2.61
C ASN A 162 -2.97 -4.76 3.42
N GLY A 163 -2.04 -3.96 2.93
CA GLY A 163 -0.68 -3.94 3.41
C GLY A 163 0.15 -4.98 2.64
N PRO A 164 1.31 -5.45 3.07
CA PRO A 164 1.87 -5.40 4.42
C PRO A 164 2.74 -4.18 4.71
N THR A 165 3.13 -4.05 5.97
CA THR A 165 4.29 -3.26 6.38
C THR A 165 4.99 -3.91 7.57
N TRP A 166 6.15 -3.40 7.99
CA TRP A 166 6.96 -4.00 9.04
C TRP A 166 7.40 -2.98 10.08
N SER A 167 7.64 -3.45 11.32
CA SER A 167 8.32 -2.69 12.35
C SER A 167 9.76 -2.33 11.92
N LEU A 168 10.33 -1.28 12.51
CA LEU A 168 11.70 -0.84 12.18
C LEU A 168 12.77 -1.91 12.43
N ASP A 169 12.59 -2.73 13.45
CA ASP A 169 13.50 -3.83 13.76
C ASP A 169 13.29 -5.04 12.86
N GLY A 170 12.24 -5.01 12.03
CA GLY A 170 11.89 -6.06 11.09
C GLY A 170 11.41 -7.35 11.76
N THR A 171 10.98 -7.32 13.01
CA THR A 171 10.55 -8.51 13.75
C THR A 171 9.02 -8.69 13.80
N THR A 172 8.28 -7.67 13.40
CA THR A 172 6.82 -7.71 13.31
C THR A 172 6.38 -7.33 11.90
N MET A 173 5.50 -8.12 11.31
CA MET A 173 4.77 -7.79 10.09
C MET A 173 3.34 -7.40 10.46
N TYR A 174 2.85 -6.31 9.88
CA TYR A 174 1.47 -5.85 10.02
C TYR A 174 0.70 -6.06 8.72
N LEU A 175 -0.57 -6.42 8.84
CA LEU A 175 -1.50 -6.65 7.73
C LEU A 175 -2.90 -6.18 8.13
N ASN A 176 -3.63 -5.57 7.22
CA ASN A 176 -5.01 -5.17 7.44
C ASN A 176 -5.98 -6.30 7.05
N ASP A 177 -6.77 -6.78 8.00
CA ASP A 177 -8.01 -7.51 7.76
C ASP A 177 -9.12 -6.48 7.61
N THR A 178 -9.24 -5.96 6.38
CA THR A 178 -10.03 -4.77 6.07
C THR A 178 -11.49 -4.93 6.46
N VAL A 179 -12.14 -6.03 6.06
CA VAL A 179 -13.57 -6.25 6.33
C VAL A 179 -13.84 -6.42 7.84
N ALA A 180 -12.88 -6.96 8.58
CA ALA A 180 -12.98 -7.07 10.04
C ALA A 180 -12.65 -5.75 10.77
N GLY A 181 -12.21 -4.72 10.04
CA GLY A 181 -11.89 -3.40 10.60
C GLY A 181 -10.67 -3.41 11.51
N ARG A 182 -9.69 -4.30 11.29
CA ARG A 182 -8.57 -4.47 12.21
C ARG A 182 -7.22 -4.60 11.49
N VAL A 183 -6.17 -4.19 12.20
CA VAL A 183 -4.79 -4.45 11.82
C VAL A 183 -4.27 -5.64 12.62
N GLN A 184 -3.83 -6.65 11.92
CA GLN A 184 -3.17 -7.82 12.47
C GLN A 184 -1.66 -7.60 12.55
N ALA A 185 -1.03 -8.14 13.60
CA ALA A 185 0.41 -8.23 13.73
C ALA A 185 0.83 -9.70 13.79
N PHE A 186 1.93 -10.01 13.11
CA PHE A 186 2.56 -11.33 13.12
C PHE A 186 3.99 -11.19 13.62
N ASP A 187 4.46 -12.16 14.36
CA ASP A 187 5.91 -12.30 14.56
C ASP A 187 6.54 -12.68 13.22
N PHE A 188 7.54 -11.91 12.83
CA PHE A 188 8.21 -12.04 11.55
C PHE A 188 9.68 -12.42 11.73
N ASP A 189 10.11 -13.50 11.09
CA ASP A 189 11.53 -13.85 10.97
C ASP A 189 12.11 -13.25 9.69
N PRO A 190 12.92 -12.19 9.74
CA PRO A 190 13.47 -11.55 8.55
C PRO A 190 14.47 -12.43 7.80
N SER A 191 15.06 -13.45 8.44
CA SER A 191 16.01 -14.37 7.81
C SER A 191 15.28 -15.46 7.01
N ALA A 192 14.30 -16.11 7.63
CA ALA A 192 13.50 -17.16 6.99
C ALA A 192 12.35 -16.60 6.12
N GLY A 193 11.89 -15.38 6.41
CA GLY A 193 10.69 -14.80 5.81
C GLY A 193 9.45 -15.58 6.20
N THR A 194 9.29 -15.93 7.46
CA THR A 194 8.11 -16.62 7.99
C THR A 194 7.32 -15.71 8.92
N ILE A 195 6.01 -15.96 9.00
CA ILE A 195 5.09 -15.27 9.90
C ILE A 195 4.46 -16.28 10.85
N GLU A 196 4.34 -15.89 12.11
CA GLU A 196 3.75 -16.70 13.17
C GLU A 196 2.97 -15.83 14.16
N ARG A 197 2.21 -16.45 15.05
CA ARG A 197 1.52 -15.80 16.19
C ARG A 197 0.71 -14.57 15.80
N GLU A 198 -0.26 -14.77 14.89
CA GLU A 198 -1.23 -13.74 14.54
C GLU A 198 -1.94 -13.17 15.78
N ARG A 199 -2.03 -11.85 15.86
CA ARG A 199 -2.74 -11.12 16.92
C ARG A 199 -3.29 -9.79 16.41
N THR A 200 -4.41 -9.35 16.95
CA THR A 200 -4.91 -8.01 16.65
C THR A 200 -4.02 -6.97 17.33
N TRP A 201 -3.45 -6.06 16.54
CA TRP A 201 -2.68 -4.92 17.03
C TRP A 201 -3.56 -3.68 17.21
N LEU A 202 -4.46 -3.40 16.26
CA LEU A 202 -5.40 -2.27 16.30
C LEU A 202 -6.78 -2.74 15.83
N GLN A 203 -7.83 -2.33 16.54
CA GLN A 203 -9.22 -2.47 16.11
C GLN A 203 -9.77 -1.07 15.88
N LEU A 204 -10.16 -0.74 14.64
CA LEU A 204 -10.80 0.53 14.31
C LEU A 204 -12.25 0.56 14.78
N ALA A 205 -12.73 1.72 15.16
CA ALA A 205 -14.14 1.94 15.38
C ALA A 205 -14.88 2.01 14.02
N PRO A 206 -16.14 1.55 13.94
CA PRO A 206 -16.90 1.54 12.68
C PRO A 206 -17.00 2.92 12.00
N GLU A 207 -17.04 3.99 12.77
CA GLU A 207 -17.10 5.38 12.29
C GLU A 207 -15.81 5.87 11.64
N ASP A 208 -14.67 5.24 11.93
CA ASP A 208 -13.38 5.58 11.34
C ASP A 208 -13.20 4.97 9.93
N GLY A 209 -14.13 4.16 9.46
CA GLY A 209 -14.01 3.42 8.22
C GLY A 209 -13.21 2.11 8.39
N LEU A 210 -12.65 1.61 7.31
CA LEU A 210 -11.94 0.33 7.28
C LEU A 210 -10.45 0.54 6.97
N PRO A 211 -9.52 -0.19 7.62
CA PRO A 211 -8.09 -0.06 7.34
C PRO A 211 -7.79 -0.60 5.94
N ASP A 212 -7.07 0.19 5.16
CA ASP A 212 -6.68 -0.12 3.78
C ASP A 212 -5.15 -0.15 3.65
N GLY A 213 -4.52 0.43 2.64
CA GLY A 213 -3.08 0.45 2.52
C GLY A 213 -2.39 1.19 3.67
N MET A 214 -1.17 0.79 4.00
CA MET A 214 -0.41 1.38 5.10
C MET A 214 1.09 1.44 4.85
N THR A 215 1.78 2.28 5.61
CA THR A 215 3.24 2.40 5.58
C THR A 215 3.81 2.70 6.97
N THR A 216 5.11 2.47 7.14
CA THR A 216 5.85 2.76 8.37
C THR A 216 6.82 3.92 8.12
N ASP A 217 6.92 4.87 9.04
CA ASP A 217 7.89 5.96 8.96
C ASP A 217 9.22 5.65 9.66
N ALA A 218 10.18 6.57 9.56
CA ALA A 218 11.52 6.39 10.11
C ALA A 218 11.59 6.34 11.65
N LEU A 219 10.51 6.66 12.34
CA LEU A 219 10.38 6.47 13.79
C LEU A 219 9.64 5.17 14.15
N GLY A 220 9.10 4.46 13.16
CA GLY A 220 8.34 3.22 13.35
C GLY A 220 6.85 3.43 13.50
N ARG A 221 6.35 4.67 13.37
CA ARG A 221 4.93 4.95 13.46
C ARG A 221 4.20 4.40 12.24
N MET A 222 2.99 3.90 12.48
CA MET A 222 2.17 3.26 11.46
C MET A 222 1.20 4.27 10.85
N TRP A 223 1.27 4.43 9.52
CA TRP A 223 0.37 5.29 8.76
C TRP A 223 -0.62 4.42 8.00
N ILE A 224 -1.92 4.63 8.23
CA ILE A 224 -3.00 3.77 7.73
C ILE A 224 -4.00 4.62 6.95
N ALA A 225 -4.29 4.24 5.71
CA ALA A 225 -5.38 4.79 4.91
C ALA A 225 -6.72 4.19 5.33
N HIS A 226 -7.80 4.98 5.29
CA HIS A 226 -9.12 4.54 5.75
C HIS A 226 -10.14 4.55 4.62
N TRP A 227 -10.53 3.36 4.17
CA TRP A 227 -11.66 3.20 3.25
C TRP A 227 -12.97 3.60 3.93
N GLY A 228 -13.62 4.63 3.41
CA GLY A 228 -14.85 5.17 3.99
C GLY A 228 -14.64 6.19 5.12
N GLY A 229 -13.40 6.34 5.61
CA GLY A 229 -13.07 7.22 6.74
C GLY A 229 -12.59 8.62 6.36
N SER A 230 -12.37 8.92 5.08
CA SER A 230 -11.87 10.23 4.61
C SER A 230 -10.55 10.67 5.20
N CYS A 231 -9.70 9.78 5.66
CA CYS A 231 -8.47 10.14 6.35
C CYS A 231 -7.32 9.14 6.15
N VAL A 232 -6.12 9.60 6.53
CA VAL A 232 -4.98 8.76 6.89
C VAL A 232 -4.68 9.03 8.35
N THR A 233 -4.52 7.98 9.16
CA THR A 233 -4.13 8.10 10.58
C THR A 233 -2.71 7.64 10.80
N CYS A 234 -2.05 8.21 11.81
CA CYS A 234 -0.73 7.82 12.29
C CYS A 234 -0.84 7.27 13.70
N HIS A 235 -0.27 6.08 13.93
CA HIS A 235 -0.36 5.39 15.21
C HIS A 235 1.01 5.10 15.82
N ASP A 236 1.05 5.12 17.14
CA ASP A 236 2.19 4.65 17.93
C ASP A 236 2.35 3.14 17.76
N PRO A 237 3.55 2.60 17.41
CA PRO A 237 3.73 1.17 17.14
C PRO A 237 3.54 0.28 18.38
N ASP A 238 3.80 0.81 19.59
CA ASP A 238 3.78 0.03 20.83
C ASP A 238 2.40 0.02 21.48
N THR A 239 1.67 1.15 21.41
CA THR A 239 0.38 1.32 22.09
C THR A 239 -0.82 1.27 21.16
N ALA A 240 -0.61 1.39 19.85
CA ALA A 240 -1.63 1.59 18.81
C ALA A 240 -2.44 2.91 18.98
N GLU A 241 -2.02 3.82 19.86
CA GLU A 241 -2.67 5.12 20.05
C GLU A 241 -2.57 5.96 18.78
N GLU A 242 -3.67 6.64 18.39
CA GLU A 242 -3.67 7.59 17.29
C GLU A 242 -2.90 8.86 17.69
N LEU A 243 -1.82 9.15 16.96
CA LEU A 243 -0.96 10.31 17.19
C LEU A 243 -1.33 11.50 16.31
N ALA A 244 -1.89 11.25 15.12
CA ALA A 244 -2.32 12.27 14.18
C ALA A 244 -3.30 11.72 13.16
N ARG A 245 -4.06 12.64 12.55
CA ARG A 245 -5.02 12.37 11.48
C ARG A 245 -4.89 13.43 10.40
N ILE A 246 -4.89 12.99 9.14
CA ILE A 246 -4.91 13.84 7.94
C ILE A 246 -6.25 13.62 7.27
N GLU A 247 -7.10 14.65 7.29
CA GLU A 247 -8.40 14.63 6.62
C GLU A 247 -8.25 14.87 5.12
N LEU A 248 -9.01 14.13 4.31
CA LEU A 248 -9.03 14.24 2.85
C LEU A 248 -10.42 14.58 2.30
N PRO A 249 -10.51 15.23 1.13
CA PRO A 249 -11.77 15.71 0.58
C PRO A 249 -12.58 14.61 -0.14
N THR A 250 -12.31 13.34 0.13
CA THR A 250 -13.04 12.18 -0.40
C THR A 250 -12.97 11.03 0.59
N ARG A 251 -14.00 10.18 0.62
CA ARG A 251 -14.15 9.18 1.68
C ARG A 251 -13.33 7.91 1.48
N HIS A 252 -13.07 7.47 0.25
CA HIS A 252 -12.37 6.22 -0.01
C HIS A 252 -10.88 6.49 -0.18
N ILE A 253 -10.16 6.54 0.93
CA ILE A 253 -8.70 6.65 0.96
C ILE A 253 -8.13 5.24 1.02
N THR A 254 -7.23 4.93 0.10
CA THR A 254 -6.87 3.55 -0.23
C THR A 254 -5.45 3.19 0.16
N ASN A 255 -4.45 4.04 -0.14
CA ASN A 255 -3.07 3.70 0.14
C ASN A 255 -2.24 4.97 0.41
N CYS A 256 -1.08 4.81 1.04
CA CYS A 256 -0.17 5.92 1.27
C CYS A 256 1.30 5.48 1.27
N VAL A 257 2.18 6.38 0.84
CA VAL A 257 3.64 6.18 0.85
C VAL A 257 4.35 7.52 1.02
N PHE A 258 5.45 7.49 1.75
CA PHE A 258 6.35 8.64 1.82
C PHE A 258 7.23 8.75 0.57
N GLY A 259 7.49 9.97 0.14
CA GLY A 259 8.36 10.29 -0.99
C GLY A 259 8.88 11.72 -0.92
N GLY A 260 9.31 12.23 -2.06
CA GLY A 260 10.05 13.49 -2.14
C GLY A 260 11.54 13.29 -1.91
N THR A 261 12.35 14.32 -2.19
CA THR A 261 13.81 14.25 -2.07
C THR A 261 14.28 14.01 -0.64
N ASP A 262 13.50 14.45 0.34
CA ASP A 262 13.75 14.35 1.78
C ASP A 262 12.88 13.26 2.45
N MET A 263 12.03 12.57 1.66
CA MET A 263 11.09 11.56 2.17
C MET A 263 10.09 12.12 3.19
N GLN A 264 9.70 13.39 3.09
CA GLN A 264 8.77 14.05 4.01
C GLN A 264 7.41 14.36 3.38
N THR A 265 7.21 14.09 2.10
CA THR A 265 5.92 14.22 1.44
C THR A 265 5.17 12.88 1.50
N LEU A 266 3.99 12.86 2.11
CA LEU A 266 3.09 11.70 2.08
C LEU A 266 2.21 11.80 0.84
N PHE A 267 2.33 10.83 -0.08
CA PHE A 267 1.43 10.64 -1.23
C PHE A 267 0.33 9.68 -0.85
N ILE A 268 -0.91 10.00 -1.26
CA ILE A 268 -2.11 9.29 -0.83
C ILE A 268 -3.00 9.05 -2.05
N THR A 269 -3.42 7.82 -2.27
CA THR A 269 -4.38 7.44 -3.31
C THR A 269 -5.81 7.37 -2.78
N SER A 270 -6.76 7.44 -3.71
CA SER A 270 -8.19 7.35 -3.40
C SER A 270 -8.96 6.65 -4.52
N ALA A 271 -10.21 6.29 -4.25
CA ALA A 271 -11.05 5.54 -5.16
C ALA A 271 -12.41 6.18 -5.42
N ARG A 272 -12.95 5.91 -6.62
CA ARG A 272 -14.34 6.25 -7.03
C ARG A 272 -15.28 5.07 -6.88
N THR A 273 -14.76 3.84 -6.96
CA THR A 273 -15.59 2.64 -6.86
C THR A 273 -16.37 2.61 -5.55
N GLY A 274 -17.62 2.14 -5.60
CA GLY A 274 -18.51 2.12 -4.43
C GLY A 274 -19.21 3.47 -4.13
N LEU A 275 -18.84 4.58 -4.79
CA LEU A 275 -19.53 5.88 -4.64
C LEU A 275 -20.71 5.99 -5.59
N SER A 276 -21.85 6.46 -5.08
CA SER A 276 -23.00 6.78 -5.91
C SER A 276 -22.74 8.04 -6.77
N PRO A 277 -23.51 8.29 -7.85
CA PRO A 277 -23.40 9.53 -8.62
C PRO A 277 -23.55 10.79 -7.76
N GLU A 278 -24.43 10.76 -6.75
CA GLU A 278 -24.66 11.87 -5.81
C GLU A 278 -23.42 12.11 -4.94
N ASN A 279 -22.78 11.03 -4.44
CA ASN A 279 -21.55 11.13 -3.67
C ASN A 279 -20.40 11.67 -4.54
N LEU A 280 -20.27 11.19 -5.78
CA LEU A 280 -19.26 11.68 -6.72
C LEU A 280 -19.44 13.18 -7.06
N ALA A 281 -20.68 13.67 -7.06
CA ALA A 281 -20.95 15.11 -7.25
C ALA A 281 -20.50 15.94 -6.02
N GLN A 282 -20.58 15.38 -4.83
CA GLN A 282 -20.12 16.02 -3.58
C GLN A 282 -18.62 15.86 -3.36
N GLU A 283 -18.02 14.81 -3.90
CA GLU A 283 -16.60 14.47 -3.77
C GLU A 283 -15.90 14.51 -5.15
N PRO A 284 -15.80 15.70 -5.77
CA PRO A 284 -15.31 15.83 -7.15
C PRO A 284 -13.86 15.37 -7.34
N LEU A 285 -13.08 15.27 -6.25
CA LEU A 285 -11.68 14.80 -6.27
C LEU A 285 -11.53 13.31 -5.96
N ALA A 286 -12.61 12.55 -5.82
CA ALA A 286 -12.55 11.10 -5.65
C ALA A 286 -11.79 10.44 -6.80
N GLY A 287 -10.92 9.47 -6.49
CA GLY A 287 -10.00 8.83 -7.43
C GLY A 287 -8.78 9.70 -7.78
N GLY A 288 -8.55 10.78 -7.03
CA GLY A 288 -7.36 11.61 -7.15
C GLY A 288 -6.15 11.05 -6.41
N LEU A 289 -4.97 11.48 -6.83
CA LEU A 289 -3.72 11.35 -6.09
C LEU A 289 -3.50 12.65 -5.30
N PHE A 290 -3.28 12.51 -3.99
CA PHE A 290 -3.03 13.62 -3.09
C PHE A 290 -1.60 13.61 -2.59
N SER A 291 -1.12 14.77 -2.14
CA SER A 291 0.12 14.92 -1.40
C SER A 291 -0.05 15.84 -0.20
N VAL A 292 0.70 15.54 0.86
CA VAL A 292 0.78 16.34 2.08
C VAL A 292 2.24 16.40 2.50
N ASP A 293 2.78 17.60 2.65
CA ASP A 293 4.09 17.76 3.27
C ASP A 293 3.95 17.54 4.79
N THR A 294 4.81 16.73 5.36
CA THR A 294 4.79 16.38 6.77
C THR A 294 6.12 16.77 7.44
N ASN A 295 6.13 16.83 8.75
CA ASN A 295 7.37 16.91 9.52
C ASN A 295 7.90 15.52 9.91
N CYS A 296 7.44 14.47 9.22
CA CYS A 296 7.85 13.09 9.40
C CYS A 296 8.68 12.62 8.22
N GLN A 297 9.71 11.84 8.51
CA GLN A 297 10.50 11.19 7.45
C GLN A 297 10.03 9.75 7.25
N GLY A 298 9.74 9.38 6.00
CA GLY A 298 9.46 8.02 5.62
C GLY A 298 10.71 7.17 5.41
N LEU A 299 10.49 5.89 5.14
CA LEU A 299 11.54 4.95 4.76
C LEU A 299 11.52 4.74 3.24
N PRO A 300 12.68 4.58 2.59
CA PRO A 300 12.73 4.13 1.21
C PRO A 300 12.03 2.77 1.04
N SER A 301 11.28 2.62 -0.05
CA SER A 301 10.68 1.33 -0.40
C SER A 301 11.77 0.27 -0.63
N ALA A 302 11.58 -0.92 -0.07
CA ALA A 302 12.50 -2.02 -0.31
C ALA A 302 12.42 -2.51 -1.76
N LEU A 303 13.54 -2.91 -2.32
CA LEU A 303 13.67 -3.35 -3.71
C LEU A 303 13.48 -4.87 -3.79
N PHE A 304 12.87 -5.34 -4.87
CA PHE A 304 12.71 -6.76 -5.15
C PHE A 304 13.98 -7.42 -5.69
N GLY A 305 14.38 -8.56 -5.10
CA GLY A 305 15.54 -9.36 -5.50
C GLY A 305 16.79 -9.18 -4.67
#